data_35edbf008c07bbe418408a0c51fb4e4b
#
_entry.id   35edbf008c07bbe418408a0c51fb4e4b
#
_cell.length_a   1.000
_cell.length_b   1.000
_cell.length_c   1.000
_cell.angle_alpha   90.00
_cell.angle_beta   90.00
_cell.angle_gamma   90.00
#
_symmetry.space_group_name_H-M   'P 1'
#
loop_
_entity.id
_entity.type
_entity.pdbx_description
1 polymer ?
#
loop_
_entity_poly.entity_id
_entity_poly.type
_entity_poly.pdbx_seq_one_letter_code
_entity_poly.pdbx_strand_id
1 'polypeptide(L)'
;DFSSDVTNIRKSEARAVMLLMDEEPGALAIRQIRDAGLDTQLVGTLAMGSDRFLKRLDAKYLDGMVQYSAFPPSAPLQRIQEFGQAYRAHFGEEAHGFAAQSYDGLLLAVNAMQAAGTATDGAAIQKALSGLSFDGVIGHVQFDGNNQASPPVYITQWCKGGTRKIDFPADLKSGCGAG
;
A
#
# COMPACT_ATOMS: atom_id res chain seq x y z
N ASP A 1 -20.21 -7.75 -9.85
CA ASP A 1 -21.10 -8.27 -8.81
C ASP A 1 -20.41 -9.45 -8.10
N PHE A 2 -20.37 -9.41 -6.75
CA PHE A 2 -19.73 -10.41 -5.89
C PHE A 2 -20.75 -11.16 -5.03
N SER A 3 -22.02 -11.17 -5.40
CA SER A 3 -23.10 -11.78 -4.58
C SER A 3 -22.89 -13.28 -4.33
N SER A 4 -22.36 -14.01 -5.32
CA SER A 4 -22.01 -15.42 -5.16
C SER A 4 -20.85 -15.62 -4.18
N ASP A 5 -19.83 -14.76 -4.27
CA ASP A 5 -18.66 -14.79 -3.39
C ASP A 5 -19.06 -14.47 -1.95
N VAL A 6 -19.90 -13.44 -1.75
CA VAL A 6 -20.45 -13.08 -0.43
C VAL A 6 -21.24 -14.26 0.17
N THR A 7 -22.02 -14.97 -0.65
CA THR A 7 -22.73 -16.17 -0.22
C THR A 7 -21.77 -17.29 0.21
N ASN A 8 -20.69 -17.48 -0.54
CA ASN A 8 -19.66 -18.48 -0.23
C ASN A 8 -18.88 -18.11 1.04
N ILE A 9 -18.52 -16.82 1.21
CA ILE A 9 -17.89 -16.33 2.45
C ILE A 9 -18.77 -16.64 3.65
N ARG A 10 -20.07 -16.35 3.56
CA ARG A 10 -21.03 -16.65 4.64
C ARG A 10 -21.07 -18.14 4.99
N LYS A 11 -21.13 -19.01 3.98
CA LYS A 11 -21.19 -20.47 4.17
C LYS A 11 -19.89 -21.07 4.71
N SER A 12 -18.75 -20.45 4.39
CA SER A 12 -17.44 -20.94 4.83
C SER A 12 -17.11 -20.58 6.28
N GLU A 13 -17.92 -19.72 6.92
CA GLU A 13 -17.66 -19.18 8.26
C GLU A 13 -16.26 -18.55 8.39
N ALA A 14 -15.73 -18.00 7.27
CA ALA A 14 -14.40 -17.43 7.20
C ALA A 14 -14.25 -16.26 8.19
N ARG A 15 -13.27 -16.33 9.06
CA ARG A 15 -12.96 -15.27 10.03
C ARG A 15 -12.20 -14.11 9.41
N ALA A 16 -11.55 -14.33 8.27
CA ALA A 16 -10.84 -13.31 7.52
C ALA A 16 -11.02 -13.54 6.02
N VAL A 17 -11.08 -12.45 5.25
CA VAL A 17 -11.13 -12.45 3.79
C VAL A 17 -10.04 -11.57 3.26
N MET A 18 -9.17 -12.13 2.41
CA MET A 18 -8.13 -11.38 1.70
C MET A 18 -8.66 -10.97 0.32
N LEU A 19 -8.60 -9.68 0.06
CA LEU A 19 -9.06 -9.06 -1.18
C LEU A 19 -7.84 -8.71 -2.05
N LEU A 20 -7.49 -9.59 -2.99
CA LEU A 20 -6.37 -9.41 -3.92
C LEU A 20 -6.89 -8.77 -5.23
N MET A 21 -7.25 -7.51 -5.16
CA MET A 21 -7.87 -6.79 -6.27
C MET A 21 -7.54 -5.30 -6.24
N ASP A 22 -7.84 -4.62 -7.33
CA ASP A 22 -7.65 -3.18 -7.48
C ASP A 22 -8.74 -2.36 -6.78
N GLU A 23 -8.64 -1.04 -6.85
CA GLU A 23 -9.48 -0.07 -6.14
C GLU A 23 -10.98 -0.26 -6.43
N GLU A 24 -11.36 -0.35 -7.69
CA GLU A 24 -12.79 -0.35 -8.08
C GLU A 24 -13.50 -1.67 -7.71
N PRO A 25 -13.00 -2.86 -8.11
CA PRO A 25 -13.60 -4.11 -7.66
C PRO A 25 -13.49 -4.29 -6.14
N GLY A 26 -12.41 -3.81 -5.52
CA GLY A 26 -12.23 -3.86 -4.08
C GLY A 26 -13.30 -3.08 -3.32
N ALA A 27 -13.60 -1.86 -3.75
CA ALA A 27 -14.65 -1.04 -3.15
C ALA A 27 -16.04 -1.70 -3.25
N LEU A 28 -16.34 -2.30 -4.41
CA LEU A 28 -17.59 -3.02 -4.61
C LEU A 28 -17.70 -4.27 -3.73
N ALA A 29 -16.63 -5.08 -3.68
CA ALA A 29 -16.59 -6.28 -2.87
C ALA A 29 -16.76 -5.97 -1.37
N ILE A 30 -16.02 -4.99 -0.86
CA ILE A 30 -16.12 -4.56 0.55
C ILE A 30 -17.54 -4.10 0.88
N ARG A 31 -18.13 -3.25 0.03
CA ARG A 31 -19.51 -2.80 0.22
C ARG A 31 -20.47 -3.98 0.31
N GLN A 32 -20.43 -4.90 -0.65
CA GLN A 32 -21.34 -6.06 -0.67
C GLN A 32 -21.15 -7.00 0.52
N ILE A 33 -19.90 -7.20 0.98
CA ILE A 33 -19.60 -7.99 2.18
C ILE A 33 -20.23 -7.33 3.43
N ARG A 34 -20.03 -6.02 3.60
CA ARG A 34 -20.53 -5.28 4.77
C ARG A 34 -22.05 -5.09 4.73
N ASP A 35 -22.63 -4.78 3.56
CA ASP A 35 -24.10 -4.68 3.39
C ASP A 35 -24.80 -6.02 3.63
N ALA A 36 -24.13 -7.12 3.39
CA ALA A 36 -24.61 -8.46 3.76
C ALA A 36 -24.50 -8.77 5.27
N GLY A 37 -24.01 -7.84 6.09
CA GLY A 37 -23.84 -8.00 7.53
C GLY A 37 -22.74 -8.97 7.94
N LEU A 38 -21.73 -9.18 7.08
CA LEU A 38 -20.59 -10.03 7.39
C LEU A 38 -19.49 -9.19 8.08
N ASP A 39 -19.29 -9.45 9.37
CA ASP A 39 -18.27 -8.82 10.21
C ASP A 39 -16.97 -9.65 10.23
N THR A 40 -16.52 -10.09 9.07
CA THR A 40 -15.25 -10.80 8.90
C THR A 40 -14.10 -9.80 8.80
N GLN A 41 -12.91 -10.17 9.29
CA GLN A 41 -11.70 -9.37 9.13
C GLN A 41 -11.36 -9.21 7.64
N LEU A 42 -11.33 -8.00 7.15
CA LEU A 42 -10.89 -7.72 5.78
C LEU A 42 -9.40 -7.40 5.74
N VAL A 43 -8.71 -7.98 4.76
CA VAL A 43 -7.30 -7.75 4.47
C VAL A 43 -7.20 -7.33 3.01
N GLY A 44 -6.68 -6.13 2.76
CA GLY A 44 -6.57 -5.57 1.41
C GLY A 44 -5.15 -5.41 0.91
N THR A 45 -5.05 -4.97 -0.33
CA THR A 45 -3.78 -4.64 -0.99
C THR A 45 -3.43 -3.16 -0.79
N LEU A 46 -2.23 -2.78 -1.24
CA LEU A 46 -1.76 -1.39 -1.30
C LEU A 46 -2.72 -0.46 -2.05
N ALA A 47 -3.41 -0.95 -3.08
CA ALA A 47 -4.38 -0.17 -3.87
C ALA A 47 -5.52 0.39 -3.01
N MET A 48 -5.92 -0.32 -1.95
CA MET A 48 -7.00 0.07 -1.05
C MET A 48 -6.57 1.09 0.02
N GLY A 49 -5.40 1.68 -0.11
CA GLY A 49 -4.87 2.74 0.74
C GLY A 49 -4.86 4.13 0.08
N SER A 50 -5.41 4.26 -1.12
CA SER A 50 -5.37 5.51 -1.87
C SER A 50 -6.59 6.41 -1.61
N ASP A 51 -6.44 7.73 -1.80
CA ASP A 51 -7.54 8.68 -1.76
C ASP A 51 -8.60 8.39 -2.84
N ARG A 52 -8.18 7.82 -3.97
CA ARG A 52 -9.12 7.38 -5.02
C ARG A 52 -10.04 6.28 -4.54
N PHE A 53 -9.51 5.37 -3.74
CA PHE A 53 -10.30 4.33 -3.11
C PHE A 53 -11.34 4.92 -2.14
N LEU A 54 -10.94 5.89 -1.32
CA LEU A 54 -11.83 6.59 -0.39
C LEU A 54 -12.97 7.35 -1.10
N LYS A 55 -12.73 7.86 -2.30
CA LYS A 55 -13.77 8.51 -3.11
C LYS A 55 -14.83 7.52 -3.64
N ARG A 56 -14.54 6.21 -3.62
CA ARG A 56 -15.42 5.15 -4.12
C ARG A 56 -16.24 4.46 -3.03
N LEU A 57 -15.80 4.54 -1.78
CA LEU A 57 -16.37 3.80 -0.67
C LEU A 57 -16.39 4.66 0.59
N ASP A 58 -17.54 4.72 1.26
CA ASP A 58 -17.68 5.39 2.54
C ASP A 58 -16.73 4.74 3.58
N ALA A 59 -16.03 5.57 4.33
CA ALA A 59 -15.05 5.15 5.33
C ALA A 59 -15.60 4.17 6.38
N LYS A 60 -16.90 4.21 6.67
CA LYS A 60 -17.56 3.28 7.62
C LYS A 60 -17.42 1.81 7.22
N TYR A 61 -17.30 1.52 5.91
CA TYR A 61 -17.12 0.15 5.42
C TYR A 61 -15.71 -0.39 5.65
N LEU A 62 -14.75 0.51 5.91
CA LEU A 62 -13.33 0.20 6.03
C LEU A 62 -12.87 -0.02 7.46
N ASP A 63 -13.64 0.43 8.45
CA ASP A 63 -13.22 0.34 9.85
C ASP A 63 -12.80 -1.09 10.22
N GLY A 64 -11.60 -1.20 10.78
CA GLY A 64 -10.97 -2.46 11.14
C GLY A 64 -10.25 -3.18 10.00
N MET A 65 -10.44 -2.79 8.74
CA MET A 65 -9.73 -3.40 7.61
C MET A 65 -8.22 -3.19 7.73
N VAL A 66 -7.48 -4.24 7.45
CA VAL A 66 -6.01 -4.24 7.46
C VAL A 66 -5.49 -4.30 6.03
N GLN A 67 -4.40 -3.62 5.77
CA GLN A 67 -3.70 -3.67 4.49
C GLN A 67 -2.20 -3.51 4.67
N TYR A 68 -1.41 -3.95 3.68
CA TYR A 68 -0.01 -3.57 3.63
C TYR A 68 0.19 -2.23 2.94
N SER A 69 1.23 -1.51 3.32
CA SER A 69 1.61 -0.22 2.75
C SER A 69 3.12 -0.12 2.62
N ALA A 70 3.60 0.36 1.49
CA ALA A 70 5.00 0.77 1.32
C ALA A 70 5.25 2.21 1.83
N PHE A 71 4.18 2.98 1.97
CA PHE A 71 4.21 4.38 2.39
C PHE A 71 3.05 4.65 3.35
N PRO A 72 3.20 4.40 4.66
CA PRO A 72 2.21 4.77 5.67
C PRO A 72 2.37 6.25 6.06
N PRO A 73 1.48 7.16 5.65
CA PRO A 73 1.63 8.59 5.93
C PRO A 73 1.70 8.92 7.43
N SER A 74 1.09 8.07 8.25
CA SER A 74 1.09 8.20 9.72
C SER A 74 2.38 7.72 10.40
N ALA A 75 3.32 7.09 9.68
CA ALA A 75 4.58 6.63 10.28
C ALA A 75 5.48 7.82 10.64
N PRO A 76 6.10 7.83 11.83
CA PRO A 76 7.01 8.88 12.27
C PRO A 76 8.41 8.70 11.64
N LEU A 77 8.46 8.56 10.33
CA LEU A 77 9.69 8.41 9.56
C LEU A 77 9.93 9.69 8.76
N GLN A 78 11.07 10.35 9.01
CA GLN A 78 11.41 11.65 8.43
C GLN A 78 11.22 11.67 6.91
N ARG A 79 11.79 10.71 6.18
CA ARG A 79 11.66 10.60 4.72
C ARG A 79 10.21 10.54 4.22
N ILE A 80 9.33 9.86 4.97
CA ILE A 80 7.91 9.74 4.63
C ILE A 80 7.20 11.07 4.85
N GLN A 81 7.49 11.74 5.97
CA GLN A 81 6.90 13.03 6.30
C GLN A 81 7.33 14.12 5.30
N GLU A 82 8.61 14.20 4.97
CA GLU A 82 9.15 15.16 4.00
C GLU A 82 8.55 14.97 2.61
N PHE A 83 8.50 13.74 2.13
CA PHE A 83 7.87 13.42 0.84
C PHE A 83 6.38 13.77 0.83
N GLY A 84 5.64 13.40 1.88
CA GLY A 84 4.22 13.70 2.01
C GLY A 84 3.94 15.19 2.00
N GLN A 85 4.74 15.99 2.70
CA GLN A 85 4.64 17.46 2.72
C GLN A 85 4.93 18.06 1.34
N ALA A 86 6.01 17.63 0.70
CA ALA A 86 6.38 18.12 -0.64
C ALA A 86 5.32 17.75 -1.69
N TYR A 87 4.81 16.52 -1.64
CA TYR A 87 3.77 16.04 -2.54
C TYR A 87 2.48 16.86 -2.38
N ARG A 88 2.02 17.05 -1.15
CA ARG A 88 0.84 17.86 -0.85
C ARG A 88 1.00 19.32 -1.30
N ALA A 89 2.17 19.92 -1.05
CA ALA A 89 2.46 21.28 -1.46
C ALA A 89 2.42 21.44 -2.99
N HIS A 90 2.81 20.41 -3.74
CA HIS A 90 2.87 20.46 -5.21
C HIS A 90 1.56 20.08 -5.88
N PHE A 91 0.86 19.05 -5.38
CA PHE A 91 -0.32 18.46 -6.03
C PHE A 91 -1.65 18.81 -5.32
N GLY A 92 -1.62 19.33 -4.10
CA GLY A 92 -2.83 19.67 -3.32
C GLY A 92 -3.59 18.46 -2.77
N GLU A 93 -2.98 17.26 -2.81
CA GLU A 93 -3.57 16.01 -2.32
C GLU A 93 -2.54 15.20 -1.51
N GLU A 94 -3.02 14.22 -0.74
CA GLU A 94 -2.15 13.36 0.06
C GLU A 94 -1.34 12.39 -0.81
N ALA A 95 -0.09 12.18 -0.43
CA ALA A 95 0.75 11.16 -1.05
C ALA A 95 0.26 9.76 -0.67
N HIS A 96 0.33 8.83 -1.60
CA HIS A 96 0.01 7.42 -1.40
C HIS A 96 1.15 6.52 -1.88
N GLY A 97 1.07 5.22 -1.58
CA GLY A 97 2.14 4.26 -1.84
C GLY A 97 2.63 4.23 -3.29
N PHE A 98 1.73 4.32 -4.27
CA PHE A 98 2.12 4.34 -5.69
C PHE A 98 2.90 5.60 -6.07
N ALA A 99 2.55 6.77 -5.50
CA ALA A 99 3.29 8.00 -5.74
C ALA A 99 4.73 7.88 -5.22
N ALA A 100 4.91 7.39 -3.99
CA ALA A 100 6.22 7.18 -3.40
C ALA A 100 7.06 6.14 -4.17
N GLN A 101 6.46 5.02 -4.55
CA GLN A 101 7.13 3.98 -5.35
C GLN A 101 7.53 4.48 -6.74
N SER A 102 6.69 5.26 -7.40
CA SER A 102 7.00 5.82 -8.73
C SER A 102 8.11 6.85 -8.65
N TYR A 103 8.13 7.66 -7.60
CA TYR A 103 9.20 8.63 -7.35
C TYR A 103 10.55 7.93 -7.14
N ASP A 104 10.59 6.94 -6.24
CA ASP A 104 11.80 6.16 -5.99
C ASP A 104 12.23 5.37 -7.23
N GLY A 105 11.28 4.80 -7.98
CA GLY A 105 11.55 4.07 -9.22
C GLY A 105 12.21 4.95 -10.29
N LEU A 106 11.76 6.21 -10.43
CA LEU A 106 12.39 7.17 -11.34
C LEU A 106 13.82 7.50 -10.90
N LEU A 107 14.01 7.80 -9.62
CA LEU A 107 15.36 8.12 -9.11
C LEU A 107 16.32 6.93 -9.25
N LEU A 108 15.83 5.72 -8.98
CA LEU A 108 16.60 4.48 -9.15
C LEU A 108 17.03 4.30 -10.62
N ALA A 109 16.12 4.54 -11.56
CA ALA A 109 16.43 4.47 -13.00
C ALA A 109 17.48 5.51 -13.41
N VAL A 110 17.35 6.76 -12.94
CA VAL A 110 18.34 7.81 -13.20
C VAL A 110 19.70 7.45 -12.63
N ASN A 111 19.77 6.95 -11.40
CA ASN A 111 21.02 6.52 -10.78
C ASN A 111 21.66 5.36 -11.55
N ALA A 112 20.86 4.43 -12.08
CA ALA A 112 21.35 3.33 -12.90
C ALA A 112 21.93 3.83 -14.22
N MET A 113 21.27 4.79 -14.90
CA MET A 113 21.78 5.42 -16.12
C MET A 113 23.10 6.18 -15.88
N GLN A 114 23.21 6.91 -14.77
CA GLN A 114 24.43 7.60 -14.37
C GLN A 114 25.58 6.62 -14.10
N ALA A 115 25.32 5.56 -13.35
CA ALA A 115 26.30 4.51 -13.06
C ALA A 115 26.73 3.75 -14.32
N ALA A 116 25.83 3.54 -15.28
CA ALA A 116 26.11 2.92 -16.56
C ALA A 116 26.84 3.88 -17.55
N GLY A 117 26.85 5.18 -17.32
CA GLY A 117 27.38 6.17 -18.25
C GLY A 117 26.58 6.33 -19.53
N THR A 118 25.34 5.84 -19.58
CA THR A 118 24.47 5.85 -20.76
C THR A 118 23.00 5.88 -20.37
N ALA A 119 22.18 6.51 -21.21
CA ALA A 119 20.72 6.53 -21.06
C ALA A 119 20.01 5.66 -22.13
N THR A 120 20.76 5.01 -23.02
CA THR A 120 20.20 4.30 -24.17
C THR A 120 20.63 2.84 -24.29
N ASP A 121 21.72 2.44 -23.65
CA ASP A 121 22.14 1.03 -23.58
C ASP A 121 21.45 0.32 -22.45
N GLY A 122 20.33 -0.38 -22.76
CA GLY A 122 19.52 -1.10 -21.78
C GLY A 122 20.29 -2.20 -21.04
N ALA A 123 21.23 -2.88 -21.70
CA ALA A 123 22.02 -3.93 -21.07
C ALA A 123 23.00 -3.37 -20.02
N ALA A 124 23.66 -2.26 -20.35
CA ALA A 124 24.54 -1.56 -19.42
C ALA A 124 23.75 -1.01 -18.22
N ILE A 125 22.58 -0.41 -18.47
CA ILE A 125 21.69 0.12 -17.40
C ILE A 125 21.20 -1.01 -16.49
N GLN A 126 20.75 -2.13 -17.05
CA GLN A 126 20.32 -3.30 -16.27
C GLN A 126 21.43 -3.83 -15.38
N LYS A 127 22.65 -3.97 -15.92
CA LYS A 127 23.81 -4.41 -15.15
C LYS A 127 24.13 -3.43 -14.00
N ALA A 128 24.08 -2.12 -14.28
CA ALA A 128 24.28 -1.11 -13.24
C ALA A 128 23.20 -1.17 -12.18
N LEU A 129 21.91 -1.28 -12.57
CA LEU A 129 20.77 -1.38 -11.67
C LEU A 129 20.89 -2.56 -10.72
N SER A 130 21.32 -3.74 -11.20
CA SER A 130 21.47 -4.94 -10.36
C SER A 130 22.50 -4.78 -9.24
N GLY A 131 23.47 -3.86 -9.41
CA GLY A 131 24.50 -3.57 -8.41
C GLY A 131 24.20 -2.35 -7.51
N LEU A 132 23.09 -1.63 -7.77
CA LEU A 132 22.77 -0.42 -7.02
C LEU A 132 22.20 -0.73 -5.63
N SER A 133 22.63 0.10 -4.68
CA SER A 133 22.01 0.26 -3.37
C SER A 133 21.45 1.67 -3.29
N PHE A 134 20.17 1.80 -2.98
CA PHE A 134 19.43 3.06 -3.01
C PHE A 134 18.57 3.24 -1.77
N ASP A 135 18.72 4.38 -1.12
CA ASP A 135 17.89 4.78 0.03
C ASP A 135 16.82 5.79 -0.45
N GLY A 136 15.62 5.31 -0.65
CA GLY A 136 14.48 6.08 -1.13
C GLY A 136 13.45 6.43 -0.08
N VAL A 137 12.35 7.00 -0.53
CA VAL A 137 11.19 7.34 0.31
C VAL A 137 10.57 6.09 0.94
N ILE A 138 10.43 5.02 0.15
CA ILE A 138 9.87 3.74 0.63
C ILE A 138 10.87 2.94 1.49
N GLY A 139 12.14 3.31 1.49
CA GLY A 139 13.21 2.67 2.25
C GLY A 139 14.39 2.24 1.42
N HIS A 140 15.18 1.33 1.97
CA HIS A 140 16.36 0.79 1.30
C HIS A 140 15.94 -0.18 0.20
N VAL A 141 16.48 0.02 -1.00
CA VAL A 141 16.25 -0.83 -2.17
C VAL A 141 17.60 -1.37 -2.66
N GLN A 142 17.73 -2.68 -2.69
CA GLN A 142 18.85 -3.40 -3.28
C GLN A 142 18.31 -4.67 -3.94
N PHE A 143 18.77 -4.98 -5.15
CA PHE A 143 18.33 -6.17 -5.87
C PHE A 143 19.17 -7.39 -5.45
N ASP A 144 18.50 -8.51 -5.27
CA ASP A 144 19.14 -9.81 -5.06
C ASP A 144 19.53 -10.47 -6.38
N GLY A 145 20.12 -11.68 -6.30
CA GLY A 145 20.51 -12.46 -7.48
C GLY A 145 19.37 -12.89 -8.40
N ASN A 146 18.11 -12.74 -7.98
CA ASN A 146 16.90 -13.01 -8.76
C ASN A 146 16.26 -11.72 -9.30
N ASN A 147 16.94 -10.58 -9.23
CA ASN A 147 16.44 -9.25 -9.59
C ASN A 147 15.22 -8.82 -8.77
N GLN A 148 15.12 -9.27 -7.53
CA GLN A 148 14.07 -8.86 -6.60
C GLN A 148 14.62 -7.93 -5.54
N ALA A 149 13.82 -6.93 -5.17
CA ALA A 149 14.10 -6.05 -4.05
C ALA A 149 13.03 -6.23 -2.97
N SER A 150 13.42 -6.14 -1.71
CA SER A 150 12.55 -6.29 -0.55
C SER A 150 12.57 -5.02 0.31
N PRO A 151 11.97 -3.91 -0.17
CA PRO A 151 11.84 -2.71 0.63
C PRO A 151 10.97 -2.98 1.86
N PRO A 152 11.06 -2.16 2.92
CA PRO A 152 10.21 -2.31 4.09
C PRO A 152 8.72 -2.26 3.73
N VAL A 153 7.97 -3.20 4.30
CA VAL A 153 6.50 -3.23 4.19
C VAL A 153 5.92 -2.99 5.58
N TYR A 154 4.92 -2.13 5.63
CA TYR A 154 4.21 -1.77 6.85
C TYR A 154 2.79 -2.33 6.80
N ILE A 155 2.28 -2.75 7.94
CA ILE A 155 0.87 -3.09 8.06
C ILE A 155 0.14 -1.87 8.61
N THR A 156 -0.96 -1.51 7.95
CA THR A 156 -1.83 -0.40 8.37
C THR A 156 -3.26 -0.90 8.57
N GLN A 157 -3.99 -0.23 9.44
CA GLN A 157 -5.39 -0.51 9.71
C GLN A 157 -6.22 0.75 9.47
N TRP A 158 -7.36 0.61 8.82
CA TRP A 158 -8.36 1.66 8.67
C TRP A 158 -9.09 1.90 9.99
N CYS A 159 -9.13 3.16 10.42
CA CYS A 159 -9.83 3.58 11.64
C CYS A 159 -10.37 4.99 11.48
N LYS A 160 -11.68 5.15 11.65
CA LYS A 160 -12.34 6.46 11.64
C LYS A 160 -12.01 7.32 10.41
N GLY A 161 -11.95 6.69 9.24
CA GLY A 161 -11.70 7.37 7.97
C GLY A 161 -10.22 7.65 7.65
N GLY A 162 -9.28 7.19 8.48
CA GLY A 162 -7.85 7.27 8.24
C GLY A 162 -7.16 5.92 8.41
N THR A 163 -5.87 5.86 8.09
CA THR A 163 -5.04 4.69 8.33
C THR A 163 -4.05 4.93 9.46
N ARG A 164 -3.81 3.92 10.28
CA ARG A 164 -2.73 3.90 11.27
C ARG A 164 -1.80 2.74 11.03
N LYS A 165 -0.51 2.92 11.24
CA LYS A 165 0.46 1.82 11.31
C LYS A 165 0.13 0.98 12.53
N ILE A 166 0.19 -0.35 12.38
CA ILE A 166 0.02 -1.29 13.49
C ILE A 166 1.23 -2.24 13.57
N ASP A 167 1.53 -2.71 14.77
CA ASP A 167 2.49 -3.77 15.00
C ASP A 167 1.73 -5.11 15.01
N PHE A 168 1.73 -5.76 13.85
CA PHE A 168 1.03 -7.03 13.65
C PHE A 168 1.78 -8.19 14.32
N PRO A 169 1.10 -9.13 15.01
CA PRO A 169 -0.36 -9.24 15.21
C PRO A 169 -0.87 -8.57 16.51
N ALA A 170 0.00 -7.97 17.31
CA ALA A 170 -0.34 -7.51 18.66
C ALA A 170 -1.49 -6.49 18.66
N ASP A 171 -1.44 -5.53 17.75
CA ASP A 171 -2.42 -4.43 17.67
C ASP A 171 -3.75 -4.83 17.01
N LEU A 172 -3.80 -5.99 16.36
CA LEU A 172 -5.01 -6.43 15.67
C LEU A 172 -6.17 -6.71 16.62
N LYS A 173 -5.86 -7.05 17.88
CA LYS A 173 -6.86 -7.36 18.91
C LYS A 173 -7.53 -6.13 19.50
N SER A 174 -6.92 -4.96 19.36
CA SER A 174 -7.43 -3.73 19.97
C SER A 174 -8.51 -3.03 19.11
N GLY A 175 -8.76 -3.50 17.87
CA GLY A 175 -9.65 -2.83 16.94
C GLY A 175 -9.21 -1.39 16.66
N CYS A 176 -10.14 -0.53 16.27
CA CYS A 176 -9.91 0.91 16.19
C CYS A 176 -9.99 1.58 17.58
N GLY A 177 -9.37 1.01 18.58
CA GLY A 177 -9.50 1.30 20.00
C GLY A 177 -9.76 2.77 20.31
N ALA A 178 -10.59 3.00 21.33
CA ALA A 178 -10.79 4.32 21.88
C ALA A 178 -9.43 4.92 22.27
N GLY A 179 -8.94 5.88 21.48
CA GLY A 179 -7.88 6.79 21.88
C GLY A 179 -8.48 7.95 22.62
#